data_1b5ada75d8f0d53982ed7201d8c03c4a
#
_entry.id   1b5ada75d8f0d53982ed7201d8c03c4a
#
_cell.length_a   1.000
_cell.length_b   1.000
_cell.length_c   1.000
_cell.angle_alpha   90.00
_cell.angle_beta   90.00
_cell.angle_gamma   90.00
#
_symmetry.space_group_name_H-M   'P 1'
#
loop_
_entity.id
_entity.type
_entity.pdbx_description
1 polymer ?
#
loop_
_entity_poly.entity_id
_entity_poly.type
_entity_poly.pdbx_seq_one_letter_code
_entity_poly.pdbx_strand_id
1 'polypeptide(L)'
;MTKTFTDLLGLENNVYTANKVKANVVPKQSTNAFINAQNNKTYTENGALTNESTLSGIVDWFFHGAALRHENNEKRIIGLFLAAFNEDPTKALRTLFYIRDIRGGQGERRVFRVCLKYLADNQKDWVINNLNLIAEYGRYDDYLVLLETACKEETIDFLGKQLEKDLQHHFNNELTSISLLAKWMPSENASSPITKKYAKILLTSGKFGAAKAYRKALSLLRKDIDIVETKLCNKEYSNIDYSKLPSYAALKYREAFKRNDLERYNQYLEDVKAGKKEIKANTLYPYDLIRPYSTQLDGWRNPHVNIDPTVEAQWEALPDYVPEINGLVVNDTSGSMCGLPMDISISLAVYIAERNKSEVWKNYVIPFSSHAEWKEVKGKTLAEKVASVYTGDCSNTNLQAVFDLILERAKSANVPQEDMPKFLLIISDMEFDCCDYSYTTNLERIKQKYKEAGYNLPTLVFWNVNSRNNQTPATINDQGVILLSGASPAVMKIALEGGKNMLEVINSIINGDRYARIQY
;
A
#
# COMPACT_ATOMS: atom_id res chain seq x y z
N MET A 1 -49.62 -12.47 17.32
CA MET A 1 -48.51 -12.76 16.38
C MET A 1 -47.91 -11.42 15.96
N THR A 2 -46.82 -11.07 16.56
CA THR A 2 -46.10 -9.82 16.28
C THR A 2 -45.18 -10.05 15.07
N LYS A 3 -45.51 -9.35 13.98
CA LYS A 3 -44.67 -9.39 12.78
C LYS A 3 -43.29 -8.82 13.10
N THR A 4 -42.25 -9.49 12.69
CA THR A 4 -40.87 -9.00 12.83
C THR A 4 -40.60 -7.86 11.85
N PHE A 5 -39.58 -7.04 12.12
CA PHE A 5 -39.21 -5.88 11.29
C PHE A 5 -38.83 -6.29 9.85
N THR A 6 -38.35 -7.52 9.64
CA THR A 6 -38.05 -8.12 8.34
C THR A 6 -39.31 -8.47 7.54
N ASP A 7 -40.42 -8.84 8.20
CA ASP A 7 -41.71 -9.13 7.54
C ASP A 7 -42.37 -7.87 7.01
N LEU A 8 -42.06 -6.71 7.59
CA LEU A 8 -42.60 -5.39 7.20
C LEU A 8 -41.92 -4.80 5.96
N LEU A 9 -40.69 -5.27 5.62
CA LEU A 9 -39.90 -4.76 4.50
C LEU A 9 -39.93 -5.67 3.25
N GLY A 10 -40.70 -6.77 3.26
CA GLY A 10 -40.83 -7.67 2.12
C GLY A 10 -39.48 -8.37 1.75
N LEU A 11 -38.53 -8.43 2.70
CA LEU A 11 -37.27 -9.12 2.52
C LEU A 11 -37.53 -10.59 2.90
N GLU A 12 -37.57 -11.47 1.90
CA GLU A 12 -37.60 -12.91 2.13
C GLU A 12 -36.44 -13.29 3.05
N ASN A 13 -36.75 -14.06 4.10
CA ASN A 13 -35.78 -14.72 4.96
C ASN A 13 -34.99 -15.73 4.13
N ASN A 14 -34.00 -15.27 3.41
CA ASN A 14 -32.91 -16.11 2.97
C ASN A 14 -32.11 -16.49 4.22
N VAL A 15 -32.56 -17.56 4.87
CA VAL A 15 -31.73 -18.37 5.73
C VAL A 15 -30.50 -18.70 4.88
N TYR A 16 -29.39 -18.03 5.18
CA TYR A 16 -28.08 -18.46 4.70
C TYR A 16 -27.79 -19.80 5.38
N THR A 17 -28.41 -20.87 4.88
CA THR A 17 -27.77 -22.16 4.94
C THR A 17 -26.40 -21.93 4.34
N ALA A 18 -25.36 -22.35 5.04
CA ALA A 18 -23.99 -22.42 4.54
C ALA A 18 -24.00 -23.35 3.31
N ASN A 19 -24.57 -22.87 2.22
CA ASN A 19 -24.23 -23.34 0.93
C ASN A 19 -22.74 -23.00 0.83
N LYS A 20 -21.92 -24.07 0.91
CA LYS A 20 -20.57 -24.06 0.38
C LYS A 20 -20.64 -23.09 -0.80
N VAL A 21 -20.10 -21.86 -0.60
CA VAL A 21 -19.84 -20.97 -1.70
C VAL A 21 -19.05 -21.90 -2.61
N LYS A 22 -19.67 -22.34 -3.70
CA LYS A 22 -18.90 -22.90 -4.79
C LYS A 22 -17.95 -21.75 -5.07
N ALA A 23 -16.71 -21.90 -4.57
CA ALA A 23 -15.61 -21.13 -5.05
C ALA A 23 -15.90 -21.03 -6.55
N ASN A 24 -15.97 -19.83 -7.10
CA ASN A 24 -15.97 -19.70 -8.55
C ASN A 24 -14.84 -20.63 -8.95
N VAL A 25 -15.22 -21.78 -9.49
CA VAL A 25 -14.27 -22.84 -9.81
C VAL A 25 -13.37 -22.12 -10.78
N VAL A 26 -12.18 -21.75 -10.28
CA VAL A 26 -11.06 -21.43 -11.20
C VAL A 26 -11.12 -22.61 -12.16
N PRO A 27 -11.39 -22.36 -13.45
CA PRO A 27 -11.59 -23.45 -14.39
C PRO A 27 -10.42 -24.38 -14.18
N LYS A 28 -10.63 -25.65 -13.88
CA LYS A 28 -9.55 -26.60 -13.60
C LYS A 28 -8.53 -26.35 -14.69
N GLN A 29 -7.40 -25.75 -14.32
CA GLN A 29 -6.34 -25.45 -15.28
C GLN A 29 -6.07 -26.79 -15.99
N SER A 30 -6.17 -26.78 -17.31
CA SER A 30 -5.84 -27.95 -18.08
C SER A 30 -4.41 -28.36 -17.71
N THR A 31 -4.14 -29.67 -17.63
CA THR A 31 -2.75 -30.15 -17.52
C THR A 31 -1.90 -29.75 -18.72
N ASN A 32 -2.51 -29.23 -19.77
CA ASN A 32 -1.86 -28.73 -20.97
C ASN A 32 -1.67 -27.20 -20.86
N ALA A 33 -0.42 -26.79 -20.69
CA ALA A 33 -0.03 -25.37 -20.57
C ALA A 33 -0.45 -24.53 -21.81
N PHE A 34 -0.50 -25.12 -22.99
CA PHE A 34 -0.95 -24.45 -24.22
C PHE A 34 -2.44 -24.11 -24.16
N ILE A 35 -3.29 -25.03 -23.69
CA ILE A 35 -4.72 -24.80 -23.53
C ILE A 35 -4.97 -23.72 -22.48
N ASN A 36 -4.23 -23.75 -21.37
CA ASN A 36 -4.34 -22.73 -20.33
C ASN A 36 -3.93 -21.35 -20.84
N ALA A 37 -2.83 -21.26 -21.59
CA ALA A 37 -2.40 -20.00 -22.20
C ALA A 37 -3.41 -19.45 -23.19
N GLN A 38 -4.06 -20.31 -23.98
CA GLN A 38 -5.07 -19.89 -24.96
C GLN A 38 -6.36 -19.42 -24.30
N ASN A 39 -6.76 -20.03 -23.18
CA ASN A 39 -7.99 -19.69 -22.45
C ASN A 39 -7.80 -18.56 -21.41
N ASN A 40 -6.56 -18.08 -21.21
CA ASN A 40 -6.19 -17.06 -20.22
C ASN A 40 -6.16 -15.64 -20.82
N LYS A 41 -6.99 -15.34 -21.82
CA LYS A 41 -7.06 -14.02 -22.45
C LYS A 41 -8.34 -13.30 -22.07
N THR A 42 -8.21 -12.00 -21.80
CA THR A 42 -9.29 -11.06 -21.51
C THR A 42 -8.94 -9.68 -22.06
N TYR A 43 -9.75 -8.68 -21.74
CA TYR A 43 -9.52 -7.30 -22.16
C TYR A 43 -9.47 -6.37 -20.96
N THR A 44 -8.65 -5.32 -21.04
CA THR A 44 -8.70 -4.18 -20.13
C THR A 44 -10.01 -3.41 -20.32
N GLU A 45 -10.35 -2.50 -19.41
CA GLU A 45 -11.49 -1.58 -19.59
C GLU A 45 -11.35 -0.75 -20.88
N ASN A 46 -10.12 -0.43 -21.27
CA ASN A 46 -9.79 0.34 -22.46
C ASN A 46 -9.61 -0.54 -23.72
N GLY A 47 -9.97 -1.82 -23.64
CA GLY A 47 -10.06 -2.73 -24.78
C GLY A 47 -8.74 -3.37 -25.24
N ALA A 48 -7.63 -3.23 -24.49
CA ALA A 48 -6.40 -3.94 -24.80
C ALA A 48 -6.52 -5.43 -24.44
N LEU A 49 -6.05 -6.30 -25.34
CA LEU A 49 -5.92 -7.73 -25.04
C LEU A 49 -4.87 -7.96 -23.95
N THR A 50 -5.23 -8.69 -22.92
CA THR A 50 -4.39 -8.97 -21.75
C THR A 50 -4.64 -10.38 -21.23
N ASN A 51 -4.11 -10.73 -20.06
CA ASN A 51 -4.34 -12.04 -19.46
C ASN A 51 -5.37 -11.94 -18.33
N GLU A 52 -6.21 -12.96 -18.16
CA GLU A 52 -7.18 -13.05 -17.08
C GLU A 52 -6.49 -13.22 -15.70
N SER A 53 -5.37 -13.96 -15.66
CA SER A 53 -4.53 -14.18 -14.48
C SER A 53 -3.07 -14.37 -14.87
N THR A 54 -2.19 -14.36 -13.87
CA THR A 54 -0.77 -14.73 -14.04
C THR A 54 -0.54 -16.23 -14.18
N LEU A 55 -1.57 -17.07 -14.08
CA LEU A 55 -1.53 -18.54 -13.95
C LEU A 55 -1.01 -19.02 -12.57
N SER A 56 -0.90 -18.15 -11.57
CA SER A 56 -0.60 -18.46 -10.18
C SER A 56 -1.43 -17.57 -9.26
N GLY A 57 -2.22 -18.18 -8.39
CA GLY A 57 -3.01 -17.44 -7.40
C GLY A 57 -2.14 -16.65 -6.42
N ILE A 58 -0.92 -17.14 -6.10
CA ILE A 58 0.04 -16.44 -5.24
C ILE A 58 0.50 -15.15 -5.90
N VAL A 59 0.85 -15.21 -7.19
CA VAL A 59 1.31 -14.04 -7.94
C VAL A 59 0.16 -13.04 -8.13
N ASP A 60 -1.04 -13.51 -8.46
CA ASP A 60 -2.24 -12.68 -8.57
C ASP A 60 -2.53 -11.97 -7.24
N TRP A 61 -2.48 -12.70 -6.12
CA TRP A 61 -2.68 -12.14 -4.78
C TRP A 61 -1.64 -11.08 -4.44
N PHE A 62 -0.37 -11.32 -4.74
CA PHE A 62 0.71 -10.36 -4.52
C PHE A 62 0.56 -9.11 -5.40
N PHE A 63 0.19 -9.28 -6.66
CA PHE A 63 0.06 -8.20 -7.63
C PHE A 63 -1.17 -7.33 -7.44
N HIS A 64 -2.27 -7.89 -6.93
CA HIS A 64 -3.51 -7.14 -6.71
C HIS A 64 -3.68 -6.69 -5.25
N GLY A 65 -3.27 -7.52 -4.29
CA GLY A 65 -3.67 -7.39 -2.90
C GLY A 65 -3.41 -6.02 -2.28
N ALA A 66 -2.22 -5.45 -2.46
CA ALA A 66 -1.91 -4.14 -1.89
C ALA A 66 -2.55 -2.96 -2.66
N ALA A 67 -3.02 -3.21 -3.88
CA ALA A 67 -3.70 -2.23 -4.73
C ALA A 67 -5.24 -2.25 -4.58
N LEU A 68 -5.81 -3.16 -3.76
CA LEU A 68 -7.25 -3.29 -3.49
C LEU A 68 -7.76 -2.35 -2.39
N ARG A 69 -7.04 -1.28 -2.07
CA ARG A 69 -7.38 -0.34 -0.97
C ARG A 69 -8.80 0.20 -1.06
N HIS A 70 -9.27 0.52 -2.26
CA HIS A 70 -10.59 1.10 -2.52
C HIS A 70 -11.62 0.10 -3.05
N GLU A 71 -11.28 -1.20 -3.14
CA GLU A 71 -12.20 -2.23 -3.58
C GLU A 71 -13.36 -2.39 -2.60
N ASN A 72 -14.57 -2.12 -3.05
CA ASN A 72 -15.78 -2.22 -2.25
C ASN A 72 -16.33 -3.65 -2.19
N ASN A 73 -16.04 -4.46 -3.19
CA ASN A 73 -16.47 -5.84 -3.24
C ASN A 73 -15.54 -6.76 -2.42
N GLU A 74 -15.89 -7.00 -1.15
CA GLU A 74 -15.12 -7.88 -0.26
C GLU A 74 -14.99 -9.32 -0.80
N LYS A 75 -15.96 -9.79 -1.60
CA LYS A 75 -15.90 -11.12 -2.22
C LYS A 75 -14.75 -11.23 -3.22
N ARG A 76 -14.43 -10.14 -3.93
CA ARG A 76 -13.26 -10.10 -4.83
C ARG A 76 -11.95 -10.21 -4.05
N ILE A 77 -11.82 -9.47 -2.94
CA ILE A 77 -10.65 -9.53 -2.06
C ILE A 77 -10.46 -10.96 -1.54
N ILE A 78 -11.53 -11.55 -0.99
CA ILE A 78 -11.53 -12.91 -0.46
C ILE A 78 -11.24 -13.93 -1.56
N GLY A 79 -11.79 -13.76 -2.77
CA GLY A 79 -11.58 -14.65 -3.91
C GLY A 79 -10.10 -14.74 -4.33
N LEU A 80 -9.42 -13.59 -4.45
CA LEU A 80 -7.99 -13.53 -4.75
C LEU A 80 -7.14 -14.16 -3.63
N PHE A 81 -7.46 -13.86 -2.37
CA PHE A 81 -6.80 -14.50 -1.24
C PHE A 81 -6.97 -16.01 -1.24
N LEU A 82 -8.18 -16.52 -1.49
CA LEU A 82 -8.48 -17.96 -1.51
C LEU A 82 -7.82 -18.68 -2.68
N ALA A 83 -7.69 -18.06 -3.83
CA ALA A 83 -6.94 -18.63 -4.95
C ALA A 83 -5.48 -18.89 -4.55
N ALA A 84 -4.83 -17.92 -3.90
CA ALA A 84 -3.49 -18.07 -3.35
C ALA A 84 -3.43 -19.09 -2.20
N PHE A 85 -4.41 -19.09 -1.31
CA PHE A 85 -4.48 -19.97 -0.15
C PHE A 85 -4.63 -21.44 -0.57
N ASN A 86 -5.39 -21.72 -1.63
CA ASN A 86 -5.53 -23.07 -2.19
C ASN A 86 -4.27 -23.55 -2.90
N GLU A 87 -3.42 -22.65 -3.42
CA GLU A 87 -2.15 -22.98 -4.04
C GLU A 87 -1.06 -23.24 -2.98
N ASP A 88 -0.88 -22.32 -2.04
CA ASP A 88 0.03 -22.47 -0.89
C ASP A 88 -0.45 -21.59 0.27
N PRO A 89 -1.06 -22.20 1.31
CA PRO A 89 -1.61 -21.48 2.45
C PRO A 89 -0.57 -20.59 3.16
N THR A 90 0.64 -21.10 3.37
CA THR A 90 1.71 -20.36 4.06
C THR A 90 2.12 -19.13 3.28
N LYS A 91 2.31 -19.23 1.96
CA LYS A 91 2.67 -18.08 1.13
C LYS A 91 1.52 -17.08 1.04
N ALA A 92 0.29 -17.54 0.93
CA ALA A 92 -0.89 -16.65 0.92
C ALA A 92 -0.99 -15.82 2.21
N LEU A 93 -0.76 -16.45 3.38
CA LEU A 93 -0.76 -15.79 4.67
C LEU A 93 0.43 -14.83 4.83
N ARG A 94 1.63 -15.23 4.44
CA ARG A 94 2.80 -14.34 4.44
C ARG A 94 2.57 -13.12 3.56
N THR A 95 1.99 -13.29 2.38
CA THR A 95 1.59 -12.18 1.50
C THR A 95 0.54 -11.29 2.17
N LEU A 96 -0.45 -11.86 2.87
CA LEU A 96 -1.44 -11.09 3.62
C LEU A 96 -0.79 -10.22 4.70
N PHE A 97 0.15 -10.77 5.45
CA PHE A 97 0.87 -10.00 6.47
C PHE A 97 1.84 -8.99 5.85
N TYR A 98 2.49 -9.30 4.73
CA TYR A 98 3.28 -8.33 3.96
C TYR A 98 2.40 -7.14 3.48
N ILE A 99 1.20 -7.42 2.97
CA ILE A 99 0.25 -6.36 2.59
C ILE A 99 -0.07 -5.47 3.80
N ARG A 100 -0.21 -6.04 5.01
CA ARG A 100 -0.51 -5.29 6.24
C ARG A 100 0.67 -4.59 6.86
N ASP A 101 1.85 -5.14 6.77
CA ASP A 101 3.02 -4.69 7.52
C ASP A 101 3.33 -3.21 7.31
N ILE A 102 3.27 -2.44 8.41
CA ILE A 102 3.49 -0.98 8.42
C ILE A 102 4.96 -0.59 8.44
N ARG A 103 5.88 -1.54 8.62
CA ARG A 103 7.33 -1.30 8.75
C ARG A 103 8.12 -1.83 7.57
N GLY A 104 7.79 -3.01 7.09
CA GLY A 104 8.55 -3.68 6.02
C GLY A 104 7.70 -4.07 4.81
N GLY A 105 6.41 -3.72 4.80
CA GLY A 105 5.46 -4.07 3.74
C GLY A 105 4.71 -2.87 3.18
N GLN A 106 3.43 -3.09 2.86
CA GLN A 106 2.60 -2.13 2.13
C GLN A 106 1.69 -1.27 3.04
N GLY A 107 1.56 -1.60 4.34
CA GLY A 107 0.75 -0.85 5.30
C GLY A 107 -0.75 -0.83 5.02
N GLU A 108 -1.23 -1.72 4.12
CA GLU A 108 -2.63 -1.76 3.73
C GLU A 108 -3.48 -2.43 4.82
N ARG A 109 -4.47 -1.70 5.30
CA ARG A 109 -5.25 -2.09 6.47
C ARG A 109 -6.57 -2.77 6.13
N ARG A 110 -7.29 -2.23 5.13
CA ARG A 110 -8.64 -2.70 4.83
C ARG A 110 -8.63 -4.12 4.29
N VAL A 111 -7.78 -4.39 3.33
CA VAL A 111 -7.61 -5.73 2.72
C VAL A 111 -7.24 -6.76 3.78
N PHE A 112 -6.29 -6.44 4.64
CA PHE A 112 -5.91 -7.30 5.76
C PHE A 112 -7.10 -7.62 6.67
N ARG A 113 -7.87 -6.60 7.07
CA ARG A 113 -9.02 -6.77 7.98
C ARG A 113 -10.14 -7.60 7.37
N VAL A 114 -10.40 -7.46 6.07
CA VAL A 114 -11.37 -8.28 5.34
C VAL A 114 -10.95 -9.75 5.37
N CYS A 115 -9.71 -10.05 5.00
CA CYS A 115 -9.18 -11.42 5.02
C CYS A 115 -9.08 -11.98 6.45
N LEU A 116 -8.65 -11.17 7.43
CA LEU A 116 -8.58 -11.59 8.84
C LEU A 116 -9.95 -11.97 9.39
N LYS A 117 -10.99 -11.19 9.06
CA LYS A 117 -12.37 -11.52 9.43
C LYS A 117 -12.82 -12.84 8.81
N TYR A 118 -12.55 -13.03 7.51
CA TYR A 118 -12.84 -14.30 6.83
C TYR A 118 -12.11 -15.50 7.48
N LEU A 119 -10.82 -15.34 7.79
CA LEU A 119 -10.02 -16.37 8.46
C LEU A 119 -10.57 -16.70 9.85
N ALA A 120 -10.99 -15.70 10.61
CA ALA A 120 -11.55 -15.91 11.95
C ALA A 120 -12.83 -16.76 11.95
N ASP A 121 -13.64 -16.67 10.90
CA ASP A 121 -14.87 -17.45 10.76
C ASP A 121 -14.64 -18.83 10.12
N ASN A 122 -13.55 -19.03 9.34
CA ASN A 122 -13.31 -20.26 8.60
C ASN A 122 -12.06 -21.05 9.04
N GLN A 123 -11.11 -20.40 9.73
CA GLN A 123 -9.83 -20.94 10.21
C GLN A 123 -9.57 -20.46 11.64
N LYS A 124 -10.57 -20.60 12.52
CA LYS A 124 -10.59 -20.05 13.88
C LYS A 124 -9.33 -20.40 14.67
N ASP A 125 -8.94 -21.66 14.70
CA ASP A 125 -7.82 -22.15 15.50
C ASP A 125 -6.49 -21.52 15.05
N TRP A 126 -6.31 -21.36 13.73
CA TRP A 126 -5.13 -20.69 13.20
C TRP A 126 -5.07 -19.22 13.66
N VAL A 127 -6.19 -18.50 13.60
CA VAL A 127 -6.24 -17.09 14.04
C VAL A 127 -5.93 -16.97 15.52
N ILE A 128 -6.52 -17.82 16.37
CA ILE A 128 -6.29 -17.82 17.83
C ILE A 128 -4.80 -18.04 18.15
N ASN A 129 -4.19 -19.04 17.51
CA ASN A 129 -2.78 -19.39 17.74
C ASN A 129 -1.81 -18.28 17.25
N ASN A 130 -2.26 -17.38 16.38
CA ASN A 130 -1.46 -16.32 15.78
C ASN A 130 -1.89 -14.89 16.14
N LEU A 131 -2.72 -14.72 17.18
CA LEU A 131 -3.17 -13.39 17.62
C LEU A 131 -2.00 -12.43 17.91
N ASN A 132 -0.90 -12.91 18.47
CA ASN A 132 0.28 -12.11 18.78
C ASN A 132 0.91 -11.45 17.54
N LEU A 133 0.76 -12.02 16.34
CA LEU A 133 1.34 -11.50 15.11
C LEU A 133 0.61 -10.24 14.61
N ILE A 134 -0.68 -10.08 14.93
CA ILE A 134 -1.51 -8.98 14.40
C ILE A 134 -0.93 -7.61 14.78
N ALA A 135 -0.55 -7.40 16.05
CA ALA A 135 0.03 -6.14 16.50
C ALA A 135 1.51 -5.96 16.08
N GLU A 136 2.21 -7.05 15.80
CA GLU A 136 3.60 -7.03 15.36
C GLU A 136 3.73 -6.44 13.94
N TYR A 137 2.87 -6.84 13.03
CA TYR A 137 2.85 -6.34 11.64
C TYR A 137 1.90 -5.16 11.44
N GLY A 138 0.85 -5.08 12.26
CA GLY A 138 -0.18 -4.06 12.19
C GLY A 138 -0.25 -3.17 13.43
N ARG A 139 -1.45 -3.07 13.97
CA ARG A 139 -1.77 -2.25 15.16
C ARG A 139 -2.84 -2.93 15.99
N TYR A 140 -2.96 -2.53 17.25
CA TYR A 140 -3.99 -3.07 18.14
C TYR A 140 -5.45 -2.78 17.69
N ASP A 141 -5.70 -1.76 16.87
CA ASP A 141 -7.04 -1.53 16.32
C ASP A 141 -7.42 -2.56 15.22
N ASP A 142 -6.50 -3.37 14.73
CA ASP A 142 -6.80 -4.46 13.81
C ASP A 142 -7.52 -5.64 14.48
N TYR A 143 -7.35 -5.83 15.80
CA TYR A 143 -8.11 -6.83 16.56
C TYR A 143 -9.61 -6.53 16.65
N LEU A 144 -10.01 -5.26 16.48
CA LEU A 144 -11.40 -4.86 16.70
C LEU A 144 -12.36 -5.53 15.70
N VAL A 145 -11.90 -5.89 14.50
CA VAL A 145 -12.74 -6.61 13.53
C VAL A 145 -13.06 -8.05 13.98
N LEU A 146 -12.21 -8.64 14.84
CA LEU A 146 -12.41 -9.98 15.39
C LEU A 146 -13.52 -10.03 16.46
N LEU A 147 -13.89 -8.88 17.02
CA LEU A 147 -14.99 -8.79 18.01
C LEU A 147 -16.39 -9.10 17.42
N GLU A 148 -16.48 -9.27 16.10
CA GLU A 148 -17.69 -9.61 15.37
C GLU A 148 -17.56 -10.97 14.65
N THR A 149 -16.64 -11.82 15.07
CA THR A 149 -16.33 -13.11 14.46
C THR A 149 -16.37 -14.25 15.47
N ALA A 150 -16.14 -15.46 14.99
CA ALA A 150 -16.03 -16.66 15.84
C ALA A 150 -14.84 -16.60 16.84
N CYS A 151 -13.86 -15.70 16.65
CA CYS A 151 -12.71 -15.48 17.53
C CYS A 151 -12.93 -14.41 18.61
N LYS A 152 -14.16 -13.95 18.82
CA LYS A 152 -14.49 -12.81 19.70
C LYS A 152 -13.97 -13.00 21.13
N GLU A 153 -14.31 -14.10 21.77
CA GLU A 153 -14.02 -14.33 23.19
C GLU A 153 -12.50 -14.48 23.43
N GLU A 154 -11.81 -15.20 22.55
CA GLU A 154 -10.36 -15.38 22.64
C GLU A 154 -9.61 -14.07 22.37
N THR A 155 -10.13 -13.24 21.46
CA THR A 155 -9.58 -11.89 21.21
C THR A 155 -9.75 -10.98 22.42
N ILE A 156 -10.92 -11.00 23.08
CA ILE A 156 -11.21 -10.25 24.29
C ILE A 156 -10.26 -10.69 25.42
N ASP A 157 -10.06 -12.00 25.59
CA ASP A 157 -9.15 -12.54 26.61
C ASP A 157 -7.69 -12.14 26.34
N PHE A 158 -7.25 -12.23 25.07
CA PHE A 158 -5.92 -11.79 24.66
C PHE A 158 -5.66 -10.30 24.96
N LEU A 159 -6.61 -9.42 24.57
CA LEU A 159 -6.50 -7.98 24.82
C LEU A 159 -6.56 -7.64 26.32
N GLY A 160 -7.38 -8.37 27.09
CA GLY A 160 -7.47 -8.25 28.55
C GLY A 160 -6.14 -8.58 29.22
N LYS A 161 -5.55 -9.73 28.90
CA LYS A 161 -4.23 -10.15 29.39
C LYS A 161 -3.12 -9.15 29.04
N GLN A 162 -3.16 -8.59 27.82
CA GLN A 162 -2.19 -7.57 27.43
C GLN A 162 -2.37 -6.27 28.23
N LEU A 163 -3.61 -5.86 28.50
CA LEU A 163 -3.88 -4.68 29.34
C LEU A 163 -3.37 -4.89 30.78
N GLU A 164 -3.60 -6.06 31.36
CA GLU A 164 -3.09 -6.42 32.68
C GLU A 164 -1.55 -6.39 32.72
N LYS A 165 -0.90 -6.95 31.70
CA LYS A 165 0.55 -6.92 31.56
C LYS A 165 1.09 -5.49 31.47
N ASP A 166 0.45 -4.63 30.67
CA ASP A 166 0.85 -3.22 30.53
C ASP A 166 0.69 -2.47 31.88
N LEU A 167 -0.36 -2.75 32.65
CA LEU A 167 -0.54 -2.20 34.00
C LEU A 167 0.53 -2.71 34.99
N GLN A 168 0.93 -3.98 34.91
CA GLN A 168 2.04 -4.51 35.72
C GLN A 168 3.35 -3.78 35.41
N HIS A 169 3.67 -3.55 34.11
CA HIS A 169 4.83 -2.76 33.71
C HIS A 169 4.78 -1.33 34.26
N HIS A 170 3.59 -0.69 34.25
CA HIS A 170 3.41 0.61 34.88
C HIS A 170 3.76 0.60 36.37
N PHE A 171 3.18 -0.34 37.15
CA PHE A 171 3.43 -0.43 38.60
C PHE A 171 4.87 -0.80 38.95
N ASN A 172 5.54 -1.54 38.06
CA ASN A 172 6.96 -1.87 38.18
C ASN A 172 7.90 -0.74 37.70
N ASN A 173 7.36 0.37 37.19
CA ASN A 173 8.11 1.46 36.56
C ASN A 173 8.91 1.03 35.31
N GLU A 174 8.42 0.03 34.58
CA GLU A 174 9.02 -0.52 33.35
C GLU A 174 8.37 0.14 32.12
N LEU A 175 8.38 1.47 32.04
CA LEU A 175 7.59 2.25 31.08
C LEU A 175 7.91 1.93 29.62
N THR A 176 9.14 1.54 29.30
CA THR A 176 9.57 1.16 27.94
C THR A 176 8.99 -0.18 27.47
N SER A 177 8.50 -1.01 28.41
CA SER A 177 7.89 -2.32 28.13
C SER A 177 6.38 -2.23 27.92
N ILE A 178 5.76 -1.07 28.14
CA ILE A 178 4.33 -0.84 27.92
C ILE A 178 4.04 -0.87 26.42
N SER A 179 3.06 -1.68 26.03
CA SER A 179 2.65 -1.79 24.62
C SER A 179 1.84 -0.58 24.15
N LEU A 180 1.59 -0.51 22.83
CA LEU A 180 0.71 0.52 22.27
C LEU A 180 -0.79 0.16 22.37
N LEU A 181 -1.18 -0.86 23.14
CA LEU A 181 -2.57 -1.27 23.30
C LEU A 181 -3.46 -0.10 23.71
N ALA A 182 -3.10 0.59 24.78
CA ALA A 182 -3.91 1.69 25.31
C ALA A 182 -4.14 2.83 24.30
N LYS A 183 -3.20 3.07 23.39
CA LYS A 183 -3.34 4.05 22.32
C LYS A 183 -4.50 3.71 21.38
N TRP A 184 -4.67 2.44 21.05
CA TRP A 184 -5.59 1.97 20.00
C TRP A 184 -6.91 1.42 20.54
N MET A 185 -7.00 1.14 21.84
CA MET A 185 -8.26 0.66 22.44
C MET A 185 -9.37 1.70 22.34
N PRO A 186 -10.60 1.26 21.98
CA PRO A 186 -11.73 2.16 21.76
C PRO A 186 -12.19 2.80 23.06
N SER A 187 -12.53 4.09 23.01
CA SER A 187 -13.13 4.83 24.12
C SER A 187 -14.65 4.83 24.00
N GLU A 188 -15.36 4.63 25.12
CA GLU A 188 -16.82 4.65 25.15
C GLU A 188 -17.44 6.01 24.74
N ASN A 189 -16.69 7.09 24.98
CA ASN A 189 -17.10 8.46 24.65
C ASN A 189 -16.58 8.93 23.28
N ALA A 190 -16.13 8.02 22.40
CA ALA A 190 -15.68 8.37 21.05
C ALA A 190 -16.83 8.98 20.25
N SER A 191 -16.53 9.83 19.28
CA SER A 191 -17.51 10.37 18.32
C SER A 191 -18.04 9.31 17.37
N SER A 192 -17.18 8.39 16.94
CA SER A 192 -17.48 7.34 15.97
C SER A 192 -18.46 6.27 16.54
N PRO A 193 -19.60 5.98 15.88
CA PRO A 193 -20.54 4.93 16.30
C PRO A 193 -19.90 3.55 16.36
N ILE A 194 -19.04 3.20 15.39
CA ILE A 194 -18.35 1.91 15.35
C ILE A 194 -17.37 1.76 16.52
N THR A 195 -16.67 2.83 16.89
CA THR A 195 -15.76 2.83 18.05
C THR A 195 -16.53 2.63 19.34
N LYS A 196 -17.70 3.28 19.51
CA LYS A 196 -18.60 3.06 20.65
C LYS A 196 -19.11 1.61 20.73
N LYS A 197 -19.47 1.02 19.58
CA LYS A 197 -19.91 -0.37 19.50
C LYS A 197 -18.82 -1.31 20.03
N TYR A 198 -17.59 -1.17 19.56
CA TYR A 198 -16.48 -1.99 20.04
C TYR A 198 -16.16 -1.77 21.52
N ALA A 199 -16.17 -0.52 22.00
CA ALA A 199 -16.00 -0.22 23.42
C ALA A 199 -17.08 -0.91 24.28
N LYS A 200 -18.33 -0.89 23.83
CA LYS A 200 -19.44 -1.58 24.52
C LYS A 200 -19.22 -3.10 24.57
N ILE A 201 -18.81 -3.72 23.46
CA ILE A 201 -18.52 -5.17 23.42
C ILE A 201 -17.44 -5.52 24.45
N LEU A 202 -16.33 -4.77 24.49
CA LEU A 202 -15.26 -5.00 25.44
C LEU A 202 -15.72 -4.83 26.91
N LEU A 203 -16.45 -3.76 27.22
CA LEU A 203 -16.93 -3.48 28.57
C LEU A 203 -17.97 -4.49 29.07
N THR A 204 -18.83 -5.00 28.19
CA THR A 204 -19.83 -6.01 28.56
C THR A 204 -19.24 -7.41 28.76
N SER A 205 -18.00 -7.66 28.32
CA SER A 205 -17.33 -8.95 28.50
C SER A 205 -16.90 -9.26 29.94
N GLY A 206 -16.87 -8.25 30.81
CA GLY A 206 -16.37 -8.38 32.19
C GLY A 206 -14.86 -8.41 32.34
N LYS A 207 -14.10 -8.59 31.25
CA LYS A 207 -12.62 -8.71 31.29
C LYS A 207 -11.89 -7.39 31.51
N PHE A 208 -12.51 -6.26 31.24
CA PHE A 208 -11.91 -4.92 31.35
C PHE A 208 -12.38 -4.16 32.61
N GLY A 209 -13.11 -4.82 33.50
CA GLY A 209 -13.71 -4.21 34.69
C GLY A 209 -14.82 -3.20 34.36
N ALA A 210 -15.20 -2.41 35.34
CA ALA A 210 -16.19 -1.36 35.15
C ALA A 210 -15.67 -0.24 34.22
N ALA A 211 -16.55 0.43 33.49
CA ALA A 211 -16.22 1.50 32.53
C ALA A 211 -15.30 2.59 33.14
N LYS A 212 -15.48 2.93 34.42
CA LYS A 212 -14.60 3.88 35.12
C LYS A 212 -13.18 3.34 35.30
N ALA A 213 -13.02 2.05 35.62
CA ALA A 213 -11.70 1.42 35.78
C ALA A 213 -10.98 1.33 34.43
N TYR A 214 -11.69 0.91 33.38
CA TYR A 214 -11.18 0.88 32.01
C TYR A 214 -10.67 2.26 31.55
N ARG A 215 -11.47 3.32 31.72
CA ARG A 215 -11.03 4.68 31.36
C ARG A 215 -9.79 5.12 32.15
N LYS A 216 -9.73 4.81 33.46
CA LYS A 216 -8.56 5.13 34.28
C LYS A 216 -7.31 4.40 33.79
N ALA A 217 -7.43 3.10 33.49
CA ALA A 217 -6.32 2.29 33.00
C ALA A 217 -5.79 2.84 31.66
N LEU A 218 -6.67 3.10 30.70
CA LEU A 218 -6.27 3.67 29.41
C LEU A 218 -5.64 5.06 29.55
N SER A 219 -6.18 5.92 30.44
CA SER A 219 -5.65 7.26 30.66
C SER A 219 -4.25 7.21 31.28
N LEU A 220 -4.04 6.31 32.24
CA LEU A 220 -2.77 6.08 32.90
C LEU A 220 -1.70 5.64 31.90
N LEU A 221 -1.96 4.55 31.18
CA LEU A 221 -1.02 4.01 30.21
C LEU A 221 -0.76 4.96 29.01
N ARG A 222 -1.77 5.72 28.58
CA ARG A 222 -1.60 6.76 27.54
C ARG A 222 -0.66 7.89 27.99
N LYS A 223 -0.60 8.18 29.28
CA LYS A 223 0.36 9.14 29.84
C LYS A 223 1.78 8.55 29.80
N ASP A 224 1.92 7.28 30.20
CA ASP A 224 3.24 6.61 30.26
C ASP A 224 3.89 6.45 28.87
N ILE A 225 3.10 6.08 27.86
CA ILE A 225 3.60 5.97 26.46
C ILE A 225 3.73 7.33 25.74
N ASP A 226 3.53 8.42 26.48
CA ASP A 226 3.77 9.81 26.04
C ASP A 226 3.08 10.17 24.70
N ILE A 227 1.78 9.89 24.61
CA ILE A 227 1.00 10.14 23.39
C ILE A 227 0.90 11.64 23.13
N VAL A 228 1.37 12.08 21.96
CA VAL A 228 1.35 13.49 21.55
C VAL A 228 -0.08 14.06 21.55
N GLU A 229 -1.09 13.27 21.21
CA GLU A 229 -2.49 13.66 21.23
C GLU A 229 -2.96 14.13 22.60
N THR A 230 -2.44 13.54 23.68
CA THR A 230 -2.74 13.97 25.06
C THR A 230 -2.20 15.36 25.32
N LYS A 231 -0.94 15.64 24.95
CA LYS A 231 -0.31 16.96 25.08
C LYS A 231 -1.05 18.03 24.27
N LEU A 232 -1.49 17.68 23.05
CA LEU A 232 -2.27 18.58 22.20
C LEU A 232 -3.64 18.93 22.82
N CYS A 233 -4.34 17.95 23.38
CA CYS A 233 -5.62 18.16 24.07
C CYS A 233 -5.45 19.05 25.31
N ASN A 234 -4.37 18.89 26.05
CA ASN A 234 -4.06 19.68 27.25
C ASN A 234 -3.42 21.04 26.93
N LYS A 235 -3.14 21.34 25.64
CA LYS A 235 -2.41 22.54 25.17
C LYS A 235 -0.99 22.64 25.73
N GLU A 236 -0.37 21.51 26.04
CA GLU A 236 0.99 21.40 26.61
C GLU A 236 2.06 21.37 25.48
N TYR A 237 2.03 22.31 24.56
CA TYR A 237 2.94 22.35 23.41
C TYR A 237 4.41 22.45 23.83
N SER A 238 4.72 23.19 24.90
CA SER A 238 6.09 23.32 25.43
C SER A 238 6.72 21.99 25.85
N ASN A 239 5.89 21.01 26.19
CA ASN A 239 6.33 19.68 26.61
C ASN A 239 6.52 18.69 25.43
N ILE A 240 6.29 19.14 24.19
CA ILE A 240 6.48 18.29 23.01
C ILE A 240 7.95 18.35 22.57
N ASP A 241 8.60 17.18 22.52
CA ASP A 241 9.89 17.02 21.85
C ASP A 241 9.63 16.64 20.38
N TYR A 242 9.81 17.59 19.47
CA TYR A 242 9.53 17.43 18.05
C TYR A 242 10.38 16.34 17.38
N SER A 243 11.61 16.11 17.84
CA SER A 243 12.50 15.07 17.28
C SER A 243 12.07 13.64 17.66
N LYS A 244 11.28 13.48 18.72
CA LYS A 244 10.75 12.17 19.13
C LYS A 244 9.40 11.81 18.49
N LEU A 245 8.76 12.77 17.81
CA LEU A 245 7.46 12.51 17.19
C LEU A 245 7.53 11.35 16.18
N PRO A 246 6.52 10.45 16.17
CA PRO A 246 6.35 9.51 15.07
C PRO A 246 6.16 10.25 13.75
N SER A 247 6.69 9.71 12.65
CA SER A 247 6.69 10.34 11.31
C SER A 247 5.33 10.89 10.89
N TYR A 248 4.27 10.06 10.99
CA TYR A 248 2.93 10.47 10.60
C TYR A 248 2.30 11.50 11.58
N ALA A 249 2.65 11.45 12.87
CA ALA A 249 2.16 12.45 13.83
C ALA A 249 2.77 13.84 13.57
N ALA A 250 4.07 13.89 13.22
CA ALA A 250 4.73 15.14 12.82
C ALA A 250 4.03 15.75 11.59
N LEU A 251 3.76 14.95 10.56
CA LEU A 251 3.04 15.39 9.37
C LEU A 251 1.61 15.84 9.69
N LYS A 252 0.87 15.03 10.44
CA LYS A 252 -0.56 15.27 10.73
C LYS A 252 -0.81 16.51 11.55
N TYR A 253 0.03 16.77 12.56
CA TYR A 253 -0.20 17.83 13.53
C TYR A 253 0.63 19.10 13.26
N ARG A 254 1.39 19.16 12.16
CA ARG A 254 2.25 20.30 11.80
C ARG A 254 1.54 21.66 11.84
N GLU A 255 0.30 21.71 11.36
CA GLU A 255 -0.49 22.95 11.38
C GLU A 255 -0.90 23.38 12.80
N ALA A 256 -1.11 22.41 13.70
CA ALA A 256 -1.36 22.70 15.11
C ALA A 256 -0.11 23.23 15.79
N PHE A 257 1.07 22.71 15.46
CA PHE A 257 2.36 23.19 15.97
C PHE A 257 2.64 24.62 15.48
N LYS A 258 2.46 24.88 14.20
CA LYS A 258 2.60 26.24 13.63
C LYS A 258 1.67 27.25 14.30
N ARG A 259 0.42 26.87 14.61
CA ARG A 259 -0.54 27.81 15.22
C ARG A 259 -0.28 28.07 16.70
N ASN A 260 0.26 27.11 17.45
CA ASN A 260 0.28 27.17 18.91
C ASN A 260 1.69 27.22 19.51
N ASP A 261 2.75 26.99 18.71
CA ASP A 261 4.14 26.94 19.17
C ASP A 261 5.11 27.34 18.03
N LEU A 262 4.78 28.41 17.31
CA LEU A 262 5.41 28.79 16.04
C LEU A 262 6.93 28.96 16.16
N GLU A 263 7.38 29.73 17.15
CA GLU A 263 8.80 30.08 17.31
C GLU A 263 9.66 28.84 17.54
N ARG A 264 9.26 28.00 18.52
CA ARG A 264 9.99 26.80 18.87
C ARG A 264 9.92 25.73 17.78
N TYR A 265 8.78 25.64 17.07
CA TYR A 265 8.63 24.72 15.96
C TYR A 265 9.48 25.14 14.76
N ASN A 266 9.51 26.43 14.40
CA ASN A 266 10.38 26.95 13.35
C ASN A 266 11.86 26.75 13.69
N GLN A 267 12.28 27.05 14.93
CA GLN A 267 13.65 26.78 15.36
C GLN A 267 14.02 25.29 15.23
N TYR A 268 13.10 24.40 15.56
CA TYR A 268 13.30 22.96 15.34
C TYR A 268 13.52 22.61 13.85
N LEU A 269 12.71 23.16 12.95
CA LEU A 269 12.85 22.91 11.51
C LEU A 269 14.16 23.51 10.93
N GLU A 270 14.59 24.66 11.43
CA GLU A 270 15.90 25.23 11.10
C GLU A 270 17.05 24.33 11.59
N ASP A 271 16.95 23.81 12.82
CA ASP A 271 17.92 22.86 13.36
C ASP A 271 17.99 21.55 12.55
N VAL A 272 16.83 21.06 12.06
CA VAL A 272 16.77 19.91 11.15
C VAL A 272 17.47 20.23 9.83
N LYS A 273 17.16 21.36 9.21
CA LYS A 273 17.80 21.80 7.96
C LYS A 273 19.32 21.99 8.11
N ALA A 274 19.76 22.42 9.28
CA ALA A 274 21.18 22.58 9.60
C ALA A 274 21.86 21.24 10.01
N GLY A 275 21.16 20.11 10.02
CA GLY A 275 21.67 18.80 10.44
C GLY A 275 21.95 18.66 11.95
N LYS A 276 21.45 19.60 12.77
CA LYS A 276 21.61 19.57 14.24
C LYS A 276 20.58 18.67 14.93
N LYS A 277 19.43 18.49 14.31
CA LYS A 277 18.34 17.63 14.77
C LYS A 277 17.82 16.76 13.63
N GLU A 278 17.12 15.69 13.97
CA GLU A 278 16.51 14.77 13.01
C GLU A 278 15.00 14.91 13.02
N ILE A 279 14.38 14.70 11.84
CA ILE A 279 12.95 14.51 11.67
C ILE A 279 12.68 13.08 11.19
N LYS A 280 11.69 12.42 11.78
CA LYS A 280 11.37 11.04 11.41
C LYS A 280 10.48 11.00 10.17
N ALA A 281 10.85 10.17 9.20
CA ALA A 281 10.09 9.92 7.97
C ALA A 281 9.95 8.42 7.61
N ASN A 282 10.59 7.53 8.35
CA ASN A 282 10.74 6.10 8.03
C ASN A 282 9.45 5.29 7.94
N THR A 283 8.32 5.82 8.38
CA THR A 283 6.98 5.19 8.27
C THR A 283 6.02 5.97 7.39
N LEU A 284 6.52 6.97 6.65
CA LEU A 284 5.74 7.69 5.64
C LEU A 284 5.97 7.06 4.26
N TYR A 285 4.92 7.10 3.46
CA TYR A 285 5.01 6.81 2.04
C TYR A 285 5.22 8.11 1.25
N PRO A 286 5.87 8.08 0.10
CA PRO A 286 6.07 9.26 -0.73
C PRO A 286 4.78 10.05 -0.99
N TYR A 287 3.65 9.36 -1.23
CA TYR A 287 2.36 10.01 -1.50
C TYR A 287 1.80 10.79 -0.29
N ASP A 288 2.12 10.40 0.95
CA ASP A 288 1.69 11.15 2.14
C ASP A 288 2.26 12.57 2.11
N LEU A 289 3.45 12.72 1.54
CA LEU A 289 4.19 13.99 1.49
C LEU A 289 3.84 14.86 0.29
N ILE A 290 3.48 14.27 -0.85
CA ILE A 290 3.05 15.07 -2.00
C ILE A 290 1.60 15.53 -1.93
N ARG A 291 0.75 14.80 -1.19
CA ARG A 291 -0.68 15.09 -1.10
C ARG A 291 -1.03 16.52 -0.70
N PRO A 292 -0.32 17.19 0.23
CA PRO A 292 -0.54 18.60 0.51
C PRO A 292 -0.30 19.51 -0.70
N TYR A 293 0.53 19.09 -1.65
CA TYR A 293 0.86 19.84 -2.86
C TYR A 293 -0.05 19.47 -4.03
N SER A 294 -0.33 18.19 -4.25
CA SER A 294 -1.22 17.74 -5.35
C SER A 294 -2.62 18.34 -5.24
N THR A 295 -3.16 18.50 -4.03
CA THR A 295 -4.45 19.19 -3.81
C THR A 295 -4.43 20.68 -4.12
N GLN A 296 -3.26 21.33 -4.13
CA GLN A 296 -3.10 22.74 -4.51
C GLN A 296 -2.90 22.92 -6.02
N LEU A 297 -2.44 21.88 -6.70
CA LEU A 297 -2.28 21.85 -8.16
C LEU A 297 -3.61 21.60 -8.88
N ASP A 298 -4.72 21.59 -8.16
CA ASP A 298 -6.05 21.34 -8.68
C ASP A 298 -6.36 22.27 -9.87
N GLY A 299 -6.24 21.70 -11.04
CA GLY A 299 -6.51 22.30 -12.34
C GLY A 299 -5.62 23.50 -12.68
N TRP A 300 -4.82 23.39 -13.69
CA TRP A 300 -4.29 24.37 -14.66
C TRP A 300 -4.02 25.83 -14.23
N ARG A 301 -4.40 26.27 -13.02
CA ARG A 301 -4.58 27.69 -12.70
C ARG A 301 -3.76 28.23 -11.53
N ASN A 302 -3.05 27.43 -10.78
CA ASN A 302 -2.34 27.96 -9.62
C ASN A 302 -0.86 27.52 -9.57
N PRO A 303 0.08 28.34 -10.11
CA PRO A 303 1.51 28.07 -10.04
C PRO A 303 2.11 28.32 -8.64
N HIS A 304 1.34 28.85 -7.69
CA HIS A 304 1.82 29.18 -6.35
C HIS A 304 1.42 28.09 -5.34
N VAL A 305 2.25 27.06 -5.26
CA VAL A 305 2.15 26.05 -4.21
C VAL A 305 2.84 26.58 -2.95
N ASN A 306 2.12 26.63 -1.83
CA ASN A 306 2.70 27.00 -0.55
C ASN A 306 3.66 25.91 -0.05
N ILE A 307 4.93 26.23 0.02
CA ILE A 307 5.97 25.31 0.50
C ILE A 307 5.79 25.08 2.00
N ASP A 308 5.72 23.81 2.40
CA ASP A 308 5.63 23.40 3.80
C ASP A 308 6.99 22.86 4.29
N PRO A 309 7.71 23.60 5.16
CA PRO A 309 9.04 23.17 5.60
C PRO A 309 9.08 21.80 6.29
N THR A 310 7.97 21.38 6.93
CA THR A 310 7.87 20.06 7.55
C THR A 310 7.84 18.96 6.48
N VAL A 311 7.05 19.17 5.43
CA VAL A 311 6.92 18.24 4.32
C VAL A 311 8.24 18.10 3.56
N GLU A 312 8.91 19.24 3.29
CA GLU A 312 10.22 19.22 2.64
C GLU A 312 11.26 18.46 3.47
N ALA A 313 11.37 18.77 4.76
CA ALA A 313 12.30 18.07 5.65
C ALA A 313 12.01 16.56 5.78
N GLN A 314 10.75 16.16 5.80
CA GLN A 314 10.38 14.75 5.83
C GLN A 314 10.65 14.04 4.51
N TRP A 315 10.51 14.73 3.37
CA TRP A 315 10.87 14.17 2.05
C TRP A 315 12.38 13.88 1.94
N GLU A 316 13.21 14.80 2.39
CA GLU A 316 14.65 14.62 2.43
C GLU A 316 15.06 13.46 3.37
N ALA A 317 14.33 13.29 4.48
CA ALA A 317 14.56 12.23 5.48
C ALA A 317 13.96 10.87 5.11
N LEU A 318 13.26 10.72 3.98
CA LEU A 318 12.78 9.42 3.53
C LEU A 318 13.95 8.46 3.29
N PRO A 319 13.84 7.18 3.73
CA PRO A 319 14.85 6.17 3.43
C PRO A 319 15.08 6.01 1.92
N ASP A 320 16.30 5.75 1.50
CA ASP A 320 16.63 5.48 0.09
C ASP A 320 16.51 3.97 -0.20
N TYR A 321 15.51 3.62 -0.98
CA TYR A 321 15.24 2.25 -1.45
C TYR A 321 15.55 2.06 -2.95
N VAL A 322 16.12 3.09 -3.61
CA VAL A 322 16.43 3.02 -5.04
C VAL A 322 17.78 2.30 -5.23
N PRO A 323 17.80 1.15 -5.93
CA PRO A 323 19.04 0.42 -6.15
C PRO A 323 19.97 1.14 -7.12
N GLU A 324 21.25 0.75 -7.12
CA GLU A 324 22.27 1.25 -8.06
C GLU A 324 22.15 0.59 -9.44
N ILE A 325 20.96 0.60 -10.02
CA ILE A 325 20.68 0.00 -11.32
C ILE A 325 20.19 1.07 -12.28
N ASN A 326 20.71 1.05 -13.49
CA ASN A 326 20.29 1.96 -14.56
C ASN A 326 18.84 1.68 -14.96
N GLY A 327 17.92 2.59 -14.70
CA GLY A 327 16.51 2.41 -14.96
C GLY A 327 15.74 3.69 -15.22
N LEU A 328 14.53 3.56 -15.74
CA LEU A 328 13.66 4.67 -16.10
C LEU A 328 12.27 4.44 -15.53
N VAL A 329 11.63 5.52 -15.09
CA VAL A 329 10.27 5.50 -14.55
C VAL A 329 9.29 5.99 -15.58
N VAL A 330 8.23 5.22 -15.72
CA VAL A 330 7.07 5.51 -16.56
C VAL A 330 5.86 5.61 -15.64
N ASN A 331 5.25 6.77 -15.56
CA ASN A 331 4.16 7.01 -14.63
C ASN A 331 2.85 7.36 -15.36
N ASP A 332 1.81 6.66 -14.99
CA ASP A 332 0.46 6.84 -15.51
C ASP A 332 -0.19 8.08 -14.90
N THR A 333 -0.68 8.98 -15.77
CA THR A 333 -1.42 10.19 -15.40
C THR A 333 -2.83 10.20 -16.00
N SER A 334 -3.33 9.07 -16.49
CA SER A 334 -4.67 8.92 -17.07
C SER A 334 -5.81 9.21 -16.09
N GLY A 335 -7.01 9.40 -16.61
CA GLY A 335 -8.19 9.73 -15.82
C GLY A 335 -8.58 8.68 -14.77
N SER A 336 -8.33 7.39 -15.04
CA SER A 336 -8.57 6.30 -14.09
C SER A 336 -7.71 6.38 -12.83
N MET A 337 -6.58 7.09 -12.90
CA MET A 337 -5.66 7.34 -11.79
C MET A 337 -6.09 8.47 -10.85
N CYS A 338 -7.16 9.23 -11.17
CA CYS A 338 -7.59 10.38 -10.38
C CYS A 338 -7.68 10.09 -8.87
N GLY A 339 -7.17 11.02 -8.05
CA GLY A 339 -7.12 10.90 -6.59
C GLY A 339 -5.88 10.20 -6.08
N LEU A 340 -6.04 9.29 -5.11
CA LEU A 340 -4.91 8.63 -4.45
C LEU A 340 -4.00 7.83 -5.40
N PRO A 341 -4.48 7.10 -6.42
CA PRO A 341 -3.60 6.43 -7.38
C PRO A 341 -2.66 7.40 -8.09
N MET A 342 -3.15 8.57 -8.49
CA MET A 342 -2.35 9.65 -9.09
C MET A 342 -1.28 10.16 -8.12
N ASP A 343 -1.65 10.40 -6.85
CA ASP A 343 -0.69 10.80 -5.82
C ASP A 343 0.42 9.75 -5.66
N ILE A 344 0.08 8.45 -5.67
CA ILE A 344 1.05 7.36 -5.58
C ILE A 344 1.95 7.36 -6.82
N SER A 345 1.38 7.43 -8.03
CA SER A 345 2.12 7.41 -9.29
C SER A 345 3.13 8.55 -9.37
N ILE A 346 2.69 9.80 -9.16
CA ILE A 346 3.56 10.98 -9.21
C ILE A 346 4.61 10.93 -8.11
N SER A 347 4.24 10.57 -6.88
CA SER A 347 5.19 10.55 -5.77
C SER A 347 6.30 9.53 -5.95
N LEU A 348 5.96 8.33 -6.43
CA LEU A 348 6.94 7.30 -6.74
C LEU A 348 7.83 7.70 -7.91
N ALA A 349 7.25 8.35 -8.95
CA ALA A 349 8.02 8.84 -10.08
C ALA A 349 9.08 9.88 -9.63
N VAL A 350 8.67 10.89 -8.86
CA VAL A 350 9.60 11.92 -8.32
C VAL A 350 10.62 11.28 -7.39
N TYR A 351 10.17 10.39 -6.46
CA TYR A 351 11.05 9.74 -5.49
C TYR A 351 12.14 8.91 -6.17
N ILE A 352 11.78 8.12 -7.18
CA ILE A 352 12.70 7.22 -7.89
C ILE A 352 13.62 8.01 -8.81
N ALA A 353 13.08 8.95 -9.59
CA ALA A 353 13.87 9.76 -10.52
C ALA A 353 14.95 10.59 -9.81
N GLU A 354 14.61 11.20 -8.67
CA GLU A 354 15.55 11.99 -7.86
C GLU A 354 16.67 11.15 -7.25
N ARG A 355 16.35 9.92 -6.80
CA ARG A 355 17.29 9.00 -6.16
C ARG A 355 17.96 8.03 -7.14
N ASN A 356 17.62 8.12 -8.43
CA ASN A 356 18.25 7.30 -9.46
C ASN A 356 19.75 7.57 -9.51
N LYS A 357 20.55 6.49 -9.50
CA LYS A 357 22.01 6.55 -9.53
C LYS A 357 22.59 6.61 -10.95
N SER A 358 21.73 6.48 -11.99
CA SER A 358 22.15 6.59 -13.38
C SER A 358 22.53 8.03 -13.74
N GLU A 359 23.68 8.23 -14.35
CA GLU A 359 24.06 9.56 -14.87
C GLU A 359 23.17 10.01 -16.05
N VAL A 360 22.63 9.04 -16.82
CA VAL A 360 21.83 9.31 -18.03
C VAL A 360 20.35 9.55 -17.68
N TRP A 361 19.78 8.74 -16.76
CA TRP A 361 18.35 8.70 -16.50
C TRP A 361 17.92 9.38 -15.19
N LYS A 362 18.87 9.90 -14.42
CA LYS A 362 18.60 10.64 -13.19
C LYS A 362 17.73 11.85 -13.50
N ASN A 363 16.70 12.08 -12.69
CA ASN A 363 15.72 13.15 -12.82
C ASN A 363 14.85 13.10 -14.08
N TYR A 364 14.85 12.01 -14.84
CA TYR A 364 13.94 11.84 -15.97
C TYR A 364 12.83 10.86 -15.66
N VAL A 365 11.61 11.18 -16.14
CA VAL A 365 10.41 10.33 -16.10
C VAL A 365 9.71 10.40 -17.45
N ILE A 366 8.87 9.41 -17.74
CA ILE A 366 7.94 9.45 -18.87
C ILE A 366 6.52 9.40 -18.31
N PRO A 367 5.86 10.54 -18.05
CA PRO A 367 4.43 10.54 -17.81
C PRO A 367 3.73 10.14 -19.12
N PHE A 368 2.70 9.32 -19.00
CA PHE A 368 1.93 8.94 -20.16
C PHE A 368 0.43 8.98 -19.89
N SER A 369 -0.27 9.38 -20.92
CA SER A 369 -1.71 9.30 -21.05
C SER A 369 -2.02 8.98 -22.52
N SER A 370 -2.58 9.89 -23.33
CA SER A 370 -2.68 9.70 -24.80
C SER A 370 -1.32 9.77 -25.50
N HIS A 371 -0.42 10.56 -24.96
CA HIS A 371 0.92 10.78 -25.51
C HIS A 371 1.97 10.54 -24.44
N ALA A 372 3.08 9.91 -24.83
CA ALA A 372 4.25 9.77 -23.99
C ALA A 372 5.22 10.93 -24.28
N GLU A 373 5.78 11.53 -23.24
CA GLU A 373 6.76 12.61 -23.37
C GLU A 373 7.89 12.48 -22.33
N TRP A 374 9.07 12.95 -22.69
CA TRP A 374 10.18 13.06 -21.74
C TRP A 374 9.97 14.25 -20.83
N LYS A 375 9.98 14.02 -19.52
CA LYS A 375 9.98 15.10 -18.51
C LYS A 375 11.15 14.99 -17.57
N GLU A 376 11.77 16.13 -17.30
CA GLU A 376 12.78 16.27 -16.29
C GLU A 376 12.15 16.75 -14.97
N VAL A 377 12.40 16.02 -13.89
CA VAL A 377 12.00 16.41 -12.54
C VAL A 377 12.84 17.59 -12.10
N LYS A 378 12.27 18.78 -12.12
CA LYS A 378 12.93 20.07 -11.87
C LYS A 378 12.43 20.74 -10.61
N GLY A 379 13.32 21.43 -9.92
CA GLY A 379 13.00 22.26 -8.77
C GLY A 379 13.91 21.99 -7.58
N LYS A 380 13.97 22.99 -6.69
CA LYS A 380 14.71 22.89 -5.42
C LYS A 380 13.88 22.30 -4.29
N THR A 381 12.56 22.43 -4.39
CA THR A 381 11.59 21.96 -3.40
C THR A 381 10.78 20.80 -3.96
N LEU A 382 10.22 19.96 -3.07
CA LEU A 382 9.30 18.89 -3.45
C LEU A 382 8.09 19.46 -4.22
N ALA A 383 7.56 20.59 -3.78
CA ALA A 383 6.45 21.25 -4.45
C ALA A 383 6.75 21.55 -5.92
N GLU A 384 7.94 22.12 -6.23
CA GLU A 384 8.38 22.41 -7.59
C GLU A 384 8.59 21.12 -8.41
N LYS A 385 9.18 20.09 -7.80
CA LYS A 385 9.40 18.79 -8.43
C LYS A 385 8.08 18.11 -8.83
N VAL A 386 7.10 18.09 -7.93
CA VAL A 386 5.75 17.55 -8.21
C VAL A 386 5.09 18.35 -9.34
N ALA A 387 5.14 19.67 -9.31
CA ALA A 387 4.60 20.53 -10.36
C ALA A 387 5.26 20.29 -11.72
N SER A 388 6.56 19.95 -11.76
CA SER A 388 7.29 19.66 -13.01
C SER A 388 6.86 18.36 -13.69
N VAL A 389 6.34 17.39 -12.93
CA VAL A 389 5.89 16.09 -13.44
C VAL A 389 4.40 16.09 -13.75
N TYR A 390 3.62 16.89 -13.06
CA TYR A 390 2.17 16.96 -13.26
C TYR A 390 1.83 17.51 -14.64
N THR A 391 1.16 16.72 -15.47
CA THR A 391 0.86 17.10 -16.87
C THR A 391 -0.48 17.81 -17.01
N GLY A 392 -1.42 17.55 -16.10
CA GLY A 392 -2.83 17.97 -16.23
C GLY A 392 -3.58 17.23 -17.35
N ASP A 393 -2.92 16.35 -18.09
CA ASP A 393 -3.54 15.46 -19.07
C ASP A 393 -4.00 14.18 -18.39
N CYS A 394 -5.30 13.99 -18.35
CA CYS A 394 -5.98 12.82 -17.76
C CYS A 394 -6.70 12.00 -18.86
N SER A 395 -6.18 11.97 -20.07
CA SER A 395 -6.79 11.25 -21.19
C SER A 395 -6.52 9.72 -21.11
N ASN A 396 -6.19 9.09 -22.19
CA ASN A 396 -6.04 7.63 -22.32
C ASN A 396 -4.70 7.09 -21.79
N THR A 397 -4.54 5.75 -21.80
CA THR A 397 -3.36 5.03 -21.28
C THR A 397 -2.64 4.28 -22.41
N ASN A 398 -1.88 5.00 -23.23
CA ASN A 398 -1.16 4.43 -24.39
C ASN A 398 0.25 3.94 -24.00
N LEU A 399 0.34 2.69 -23.52
CA LEU A 399 1.62 2.07 -23.15
C LEU A 399 2.59 1.93 -24.34
N GLN A 400 2.09 1.64 -25.55
CA GLN A 400 2.95 1.46 -26.74
C GLN A 400 3.70 2.73 -27.12
N ALA A 401 3.08 3.90 -26.94
CA ALA A 401 3.71 5.19 -27.22
C ALA A 401 4.97 5.43 -26.36
N VAL A 402 5.02 4.90 -25.14
CA VAL A 402 6.20 4.96 -24.26
C VAL A 402 7.39 4.23 -24.90
N PHE A 403 7.15 3.00 -25.37
CA PHE A 403 8.20 2.18 -25.97
C PHE A 403 8.63 2.71 -27.34
N ASP A 404 7.71 3.26 -28.11
CA ASP A 404 8.03 3.92 -29.37
C ASP A 404 8.92 5.16 -29.14
N LEU A 405 8.59 5.99 -28.14
CA LEU A 405 9.38 7.14 -27.75
C LEU A 405 10.82 6.76 -27.34
N ILE A 406 10.98 5.68 -26.56
CA ILE A 406 12.31 5.20 -26.15
C ILE A 406 13.10 4.68 -27.36
N LEU A 407 12.47 3.85 -28.20
CA LEU A 407 13.13 3.28 -29.38
C LEU A 407 13.46 4.32 -30.46
N GLU A 408 12.60 5.29 -30.71
CA GLU A 408 12.88 6.42 -31.62
C GLU A 408 14.10 7.21 -31.15
N ARG A 409 14.17 7.51 -29.85
CA ARG A 409 15.32 8.20 -29.27
C ARG A 409 16.60 7.36 -29.40
N ALA A 410 16.51 6.07 -29.08
CA ALA A 410 17.66 5.15 -29.15
C ALA A 410 18.18 5.04 -30.60
N LYS A 411 17.29 4.88 -31.58
CA LYS A 411 17.65 4.77 -33.01
C LYS A 411 18.22 6.07 -33.55
N SER A 412 17.57 7.20 -33.28
CA SER A 412 18.01 8.51 -33.80
C SER A 412 19.37 8.94 -33.31
N ALA A 413 19.74 8.56 -32.08
CA ALA A 413 21.02 8.87 -31.47
C ALA A 413 22.04 7.72 -31.55
N ASN A 414 21.69 6.59 -32.21
CA ASN A 414 22.52 5.36 -32.25
C ASN A 414 23.01 4.95 -30.86
N VAL A 415 22.12 4.96 -29.86
CA VAL A 415 22.44 4.65 -28.46
C VAL A 415 22.96 3.21 -28.37
N PRO A 416 24.15 2.95 -27.78
CA PRO A 416 24.62 1.58 -27.59
C PRO A 416 23.78 0.85 -26.55
N GLN A 417 23.74 -0.49 -26.63
CA GLN A 417 22.90 -1.33 -25.75
C GLN A 417 23.22 -1.14 -24.25
N GLU A 418 24.48 -0.89 -23.90
CA GLU A 418 24.93 -0.67 -22.54
C GLU A 418 24.36 0.61 -21.89
N ASP A 419 24.03 1.61 -22.72
CA ASP A 419 23.45 2.88 -22.29
C ASP A 419 21.92 2.84 -22.26
N MET A 420 21.29 1.78 -22.76
CA MET A 420 19.86 1.58 -22.65
C MET A 420 19.43 1.31 -21.20
N PRO A 421 18.21 1.71 -20.78
CA PRO A 421 17.74 1.39 -19.44
C PRO A 421 17.70 -0.12 -19.24
N LYS A 422 18.22 -0.59 -18.08
CA LYS A 422 18.21 -2.02 -17.71
C LYS A 422 16.85 -2.46 -17.20
N PHE A 423 16.06 -1.52 -16.65
CA PHE A 423 14.66 -1.75 -16.28
C PHE A 423 13.78 -0.54 -16.57
N LEU A 424 12.49 -0.80 -16.77
CA LEU A 424 11.43 0.20 -16.86
C LEU A 424 10.41 -0.07 -15.75
N LEU A 425 10.22 0.91 -14.87
CA LEU A 425 9.14 0.90 -13.87
C LEU A 425 7.91 1.55 -14.45
N ILE A 426 6.84 0.77 -14.61
CA ILE A 426 5.55 1.22 -15.15
C ILE A 426 4.55 1.27 -14.00
N ILE A 427 4.24 2.47 -13.52
CA ILE A 427 3.36 2.72 -12.37
C ILE A 427 1.98 3.10 -12.90
N SER A 428 0.98 2.21 -12.76
CA SER A 428 -0.34 2.36 -13.37
C SER A 428 -1.40 1.55 -12.60
N ASP A 429 -2.67 1.70 -12.95
CA ASP A 429 -3.77 0.79 -12.57
C ASP A 429 -3.94 -0.38 -13.55
N MET A 430 -3.06 -0.49 -14.54
CA MET A 430 -2.99 -1.55 -15.56
C MET A 430 -4.14 -1.56 -16.60
N GLU A 431 -4.94 -0.51 -16.68
CA GLU A 431 -6.01 -0.38 -17.67
C GLU A 431 -5.49 0.27 -18.97
N PHE A 432 -4.54 -0.42 -19.62
CA PHE A 432 -3.90 0.07 -20.85
C PHE A 432 -4.85 0.10 -22.04
N ASP A 433 -4.63 1.04 -22.95
CA ASP A 433 -5.39 1.18 -24.19
C ASP A 433 -5.10 0.04 -25.18
N CYS A 434 -6.10 -0.25 -26.01
CA CYS A 434 -5.89 -1.04 -27.21
C CYS A 434 -5.07 -0.22 -28.22
N CYS A 435 -3.88 -0.70 -28.54
CA CYS A 435 -2.97 0.00 -29.44
C CYS A 435 -3.06 -0.49 -30.90
N ASP A 436 -3.65 -1.65 -31.11
CA ASP A 436 -3.84 -2.26 -32.42
C ASP A 436 -4.94 -3.33 -32.32
N TYR A 437 -5.75 -3.47 -33.33
CA TYR A 437 -6.79 -4.52 -33.42
C TYR A 437 -6.19 -5.92 -33.68
N SER A 438 -4.93 -6.12 -33.33
CA SER A 438 -4.24 -7.41 -33.44
C SER A 438 -4.60 -8.32 -32.26
N TYR A 439 -4.54 -9.64 -32.46
CA TYR A 439 -4.72 -10.65 -31.40
C TYR A 439 -3.48 -10.81 -30.49
N THR A 440 -2.67 -9.75 -30.33
CA THR A 440 -1.46 -9.74 -29.53
C THR A 440 -1.61 -8.83 -28.32
N THR A 441 -1.04 -9.22 -27.18
CA THR A 441 -0.98 -8.38 -25.98
C THR A 441 -0.01 -7.22 -26.16
N ASN A 442 -0.17 -6.17 -25.38
CA ASN A 442 0.80 -5.05 -25.34
C ASN A 442 2.23 -5.56 -25.11
N LEU A 443 2.42 -6.51 -24.19
CA LEU A 443 3.72 -7.08 -23.88
C LEU A 443 4.34 -7.83 -25.07
N GLU A 444 3.55 -8.66 -25.76
CA GLU A 444 4.02 -9.37 -26.97
C GLU A 444 4.45 -8.39 -28.07
N ARG A 445 3.69 -7.33 -28.26
CA ARG A 445 3.99 -6.28 -29.24
C ARG A 445 5.28 -5.52 -28.88
N ILE A 446 5.48 -5.19 -27.61
CA ILE A 446 6.70 -4.54 -27.13
C ILE A 446 7.92 -5.42 -27.37
N LYS A 447 7.85 -6.71 -27.01
CA LYS A 447 8.91 -7.70 -27.27
C LYS A 447 9.29 -7.75 -28.75
N GLN A 448 8.31 -7.74 -29.63
CA GLN A 448 8.52 -7.74 -31.08
C GLN A 448 9.23 -6.45 -31.54
N LYS A 449 8.77 -5.27 -31.12
CA LYS A 449 9.35 -3.97 -31.52
C LYS A 449 10.82 -3.85 -31.10
N TYR A 450 11.17 -4.27 -29.90
CA TYR A 450 12.57 -4.25 -29.43
C TYR A 450 13.45 -5.18 -30.27
N LYS A 451 12.98 -6.40 -30.55
CA LYS A 451 13.67 -7.35 -31.42
C LYS A 451 13.89 -6.80 -32.83
N GLU A 452 12.87 -6.19 -33.44
CA GLU A 452 12.96 -5.56 -34.77
C GLU A 452 13.91 -4.36 -34.78
N ALA A 453 14.00 -3.64 -33.66
CA ALA A 453 14.91 -2.51 -33.47
C ALA A 453 16.37 -2.92 -33.19
N GLY A 454 16.64 -4.20 -32.93
CA GLY A 454 17.96 -4.72 -32.58
C GLY A 454 18.42 -4.43 -31.15
N TYR A 455 17.48 -4.05 -30.26
CA TYR A 455 17.73 -3.79 -28.84
C TYR A 455 17.19 -4.94 -27.96
N ASN A 456 17.89 -5.17 -26.84
CA ASN A 456 17.37 -6.04 -25.79
C ASN A 456 16.27 -5.32 -25.02
N LEU A 457 15.18 -6.02 -24.75
CA LEU A 457 14.12 -5.50 -23.88
C LEU A 457 14.66 -5.34 -22.45
N PRO A 458 14.47 -4.17 -21.80
CA PRO A 458 14.76 -4.03 -20.37
C PRO A 458 13.85 -4.92 -19.53
N THR A 459 14.22 -5.19 -18.28
CA THR A 459 13.30 -5.79 -17.31
C THR A 459 12.11 -4.86 -17.11
N LEU A 460 10.90 -5.35 -17.34
CA LEU A 460 9.67 -4.58 -17.14
C LEU A 460 9.13 -4.81 -15.74
N VAL A 461 8.94 -3.75 -14.98
CA VAL A 461 8.35 -3.80 -13.65
C VAL A 461 6.98 -3.12 -13.72
N PHE A 462 5.90 -3.90 -13.75
CA PHE A 462 4.54 -3.37 -13.66
C PHE A 462 4.17 -3.20 -12.19
N TRP A 463 3.95 -1.97 -11.80
CA TRP A 463 3.61 -1.60 -10.42
C TRP A 463 2.17 -1.14 -10.33
N ASN A 464 1.30 -2.06 -9.87
CA ASN A 464 -0.13 -1.81 -9.73
C ASN A 464 -0.41 -0.98 -8.47
N VAL A 465 -0.96 0.21 -8.63
CA VAL A 465 -1.30 1.12 -7.53
C VAL A 465 -2.80 1.23 -7.27
N ASN A 466 -3.63 0.67 -8.18
CA ASN A 466 -5.09 0.66 -8.07
C ASN A 466 -5.69 -0.53 -8.85
N SER A 467 -5.90 -1.65 -8.19
CA SER A 467 -6.43 -2.85 -8.84
C SER A 467 -7.95 -2.74 -9.05
N ARG A 468 -8.36 -2.36 -10.25
CA ARG A 468 -9.78 -2.23 -10.63
C ARG A 468 -10.37 -3.56 -11.07
N ASN A 469 -9.62 -4.34 -11.82
CA ASN A 469 -9.98 -5.66 -12.34
C ASN A 469 -8.93 -6.72 -11.97
N ASN A 470 -9.13 -7.97 -12.38
CA ASN A 470 -8.21 -9.08 -12.08
C ASN A 470 -7.20 -9.36 -13.21
N GLN A 471 -7.31 -8.64 -14.35
CA GLN A 471 -6.40 -8.87 -15.46
C GLN A 471 -4.96 -8.50 -15.12
N THR A 472 -4.02 -9.15 -15.78
CA THR A 472 -2.59 -8.98 -15.58
C THR A 472 -1.86 -8.76 -16.90
N PRO A 473 -0.86 -7.87 -16.94
CA PRO A 473 -0.11 -7.57 -18.16
C PRO A 473 0.80 -8.71 -18.61
N ALA A 474 1.09 -9.65 -17.72
CA ALA A 474 2.00 -10.78 -17.96
C ALA A 474 1.57 -12.02 -17.18
N THR A 475 2.13 -13.17 -17.54
CA THR A 475 2.00 -14.45 -16.84
C THR A 475 3.32 -14.87 -16.18
N ILE A 476 3.29 -15.91 -15.34
CA ILE A 476 4.51 -16.48 -14.71
C ILE A 476 5.50 -17.03 -15.75
N ASN A 477 5.07 -17.24 -16.99
CA ASN A 477 5.91 -17.73 -18.09
C ASN A 477 6.69 -16.60 -18.79
N ASP A 478 6.36 -15.33 -18.51
CA ASP A 478 7.00 -14.18 -19.13
C ASP A 478 8.31 -13.84 -18.42
N GLN A 479 9.44 -14.11 -19.11
CA GLN A 479 10.79 -13.76 -18.64
C GLN A 479 11.01 -12.24 -18.69
N GLY A 480 11.79 -11.73 -17.74
CA GLY A 480 12.14 -10.30 -17.69
C GLY A 480 10.96 -9.39 -17.30
N VAL A 481 9.94 -9.94 -16.66
CA VAL A 481 8.79 -9.17 -16.15
C VAL A 481 8.64 -9.41 -14.66
N ILE A 482 8.42 -8.34 -13.91
CA ILE A 482 8.16 -8.34 -12.47
C ILE A 482 6.84 -7.63 -12.22
N LEU A 483 6.01 -8.20 -11.35
CA LEU A 483 4.72 -7.65 -10.96
C LEU A 483 4.75 -7.23 -9.49
N LEU A 484 4.50 -5.95 -9.23
CA LEU A 484 4.45 -5.35 -7.89
C LEU A 484 3.11 -4.68 -7.65
N SER A 485 2.73 -4.51 -6.37
CA SER A 485 1.57 -3.71 -6.01
C SER A 485 1.78 -2.87 -4.75
N GLY A 486 0.94 -1.84 -4.61
CA GLY A 486 0.89 -0.98 -3.44
C GLY A 486 1.66 0.34 -3.59
N ALA A 487 1.97 0.99 -2.47
CA ALA A 487 2.50 2.36 -2.46
C ALA A 487 3.89 2.48 -1.79
N SER A 488 4.44 1.37 -1.28
CA SER A 488 5.71 1.38 -0.54
C SER A 488 6.91 1.19 -1.47
N PRO A 489 7.87 2.13 -1.53
CA PRO A 489 9.08 1.95 -2.32
C PRO A 489 10.04 0.90 -1.74
N ALA A 490 9.83 0.44 -0.50
CA ALA A 490 10.70 -0.54 0.16
C ALA A 490 10.86 -1.87 -0.61
N VAL A 491 9.86 -2.22 -1.44
CA VAL A 491 9.89 -3.42 -2.28
C VAL A 491 10.89 -3.34 -3.43
N MET A 492 11.27 -2.13 -3.87
CA MET A 492 12.11 -1.92 -5.07
C MET A 492 13.45 -2.62 -4.99
N LYS A 493 14.16 -2.43 -3.88
CA LYS A 493 15.51 -3.00 -3.73
C LYS A 493 15.48 -4.52 -3.91
N ILE A 494 14.55 -5.18 -3.22
CA ILE A 494 14.39 -6.64 -3.29
C ILE A 494 13.93 -7.07 -4.69
N ALA A 495 12.99 -6.34 -5.29
CA ALA A 495 12.44 -6.67 -6.60
C ALA A 495 13.48 -6.59 -7.72
N LEU A 496 14.36 -5.60 -7.68
CA LEU A 496 15.34 -5.36 -8.74
C LEU A 496 16.69 -6.09 -8.52
N GLU A 497 17.00 -6.46 -7.28
CA GLU A 497 18.22 -7.22 -6.93
C GLU A 497 17.94 -8.72 -6.77
N GLY A 498 16.70 -9.11 -6.48
CA GLY A 498 16.37 -10.41 -5.88
C GLY A 498 16.00 -11.54 -6.82
N GLY A 499 15.85 -11.34 -8.15
CA GLY A 499 15.39 -12.44 -8.98
C GLY A 499 15.22 -12.15 -10.45
N LYS A 500 15.24 -13.22 -11.27
CA LYS A 500 15.06 -13.17 -12.73
C LYS A 500 13.59 -13.37 -13.15
N ASN A 501 12.74 -13.86 -12.23
CA ASN A 501 11.32 -14.11 -12.49
C ASN A 501 10.44 -13.70 -11.31
N MET A 502 9.13 -13.57 -11.55
CA MET A 502 8.13 -13.10 -10.57
C MET A 502 8.12 -13.91 -9.28
N LEU A 503 8.15 -15.25 -9.37
CA LEU A 503 8.07 -16.13 -8.20
C LEU A 503 9.33 -16.02 -7.33
N GLU A 504 10.50 -15.85 -7.93
CA GLU A 504 11.75 -15.63 -7.17
C GLU A 504 11.68 -14.32 -6.39
N VAL A 505 11.22 -13.24 -7.01
CA VAL A 505 11.05 -11.94 -6.36
C VAL A 505 10.05 -12.05 -5.20
N ILE A 506 8.89 -12.63 -5.42
CA ILE A 506 7.88 -12.82 -4.38
C ILE A 506 8.45 -13.66 -3.23
N ASN A 507 9.07 -14.79 -3.55
CA ASN A 507 9.67 -15.67 -2.54
C ASN A 507 10.78 -14.96 -1.74
N SER A 508 11.59 -14.11 -2.35
CA SER A 508 12.61 -13.34 -1.63
C SER A 508 12.01 -12.33 -0.65
N ILE A 509 10.82 -11.79 -0.96
CA ILE A 509 10.11 -10.87 -0.08
C ILE A 509 9.42 -11.62 1.07
N ILE A 510 8.58 -12.62 0.75
CA ILE A 510 7.70 -13.25 1.75
C ILE A 510 8.36 -14.39 2.55
N ASN A 511 9.48 -14.94 2.09
CA ASN A 511 10.24 -15.97 2.82
C ASN A 511 11.43 -15.40 3.63
N GLY A 512 11.61 -14.08 3.64
CA GLY A 512 12.59 -13.44 4.51
C GLY A 512 12.29 -13.66 6.00
N ASP A 513 13.29 -13.49 6.86
CA ASP A 513 13.23 -13.73 8.32
C ASP A 513 12.03 -13.02 8.97
N ARG A 514 11.65 -11.85 8.43
CA ARG A 514 10.53 -11.06 8.94
C ARG A 514 9.20 -11.82 8.93
N TYR A 515 8.93 -12.63 7.90
CA TYR A 515 7.67 -13.36 7.76
C TYR A 515 7.80 -14.86 8.05
N ALA A 516 8.99 -15.35 8.42
CA ALA A 516 9.27 -16.77 8.64
C ALA A 516 8.38 -17.40 9.74
N ARG A 517 7.96 -16.60 10.74
CA ARG A 517 7.08 -17.03 11.83
C ARG A 517 5.64 -17.29 11.40
N ILE A 518 5.24 -16.79 10.22
CA ILE A 518 3.89 -17.00 9.68
C ILE A 518 3.90 -18.33 8.94
N GLN A 519 3.18 -19.29 9.49
CA GLN A 519 3.03 -20.64 8.95
C GLN A 519 1.58 -21.10 9.10
N TYR A 520 1.14 -21.96 8.20
CA TYR A 520 -0.20 -22.57 8.25
C TYR A 520 -0.11 -23.99 8.77
#